data_c734d7e36905c91b481cdf505e2a39dd
#
_entry.id   c734d7e36905c91b481cdf505e2a39dd
#
_cell.length_a   1.000
_cell.length_b   1.000
_cell.length_c   1.000
_cell.angle_alpha   90.00
_cell.angle_beta   90.00
_cell.angle_gamma   90.00
#
_symmetry.space_group_name_H-M   'P 1'
#
loop_
_entity.id
_entity.type
_entity.pdbx_description
1 polymer ?
#
loop_
_entity_poly.entity_id
_entity_poly.type
_entity_poly.pdbx_seq_one_letter_code
_entity_poly.pdbx_strand_id
1 'polypeptide(L)'
;MIQIALSQEGSGGQTYWSWYGFNSRVAWCACFASWCADQAGLIDAGLVPRFSLCSDGVAWFHSRGRFMDSSYVPAPGDLIFFDWGHDGSINHVGIVTSVSDGKVYTIEGNSTDMVRRNDYSLNSSSIYGYGVVG
;
A
#
# COMPACT_ATOMS: atom_id res chain seq x y z
N MET A 1 -0.57 7.34 9.83
CA MET A 1 -1.23 6.58 8.73
C MET A 1 -1.74 5.21 9.19
N ILE A 2 -0.95 4.48 9.94
CA ILE A 2 -1.31 3.10 10.37
C ILE A 2 -2.61 3.09 11.18
N GLN A 3 -2.74 3.97 12.18
CA GLN A 3 -3.94 4.00 13.04
C GLN A 3 -5.21 4.31 12.24
N ILE A 4 -5.09 5.21 11.28
CA ILE A 4 -6.21 5.55 10.38
C ILE A 4 -6.60 4.32 9.56
N ALA A 5 -5.63 3.62 8.97
CA ALA A 5 -5.88 2.42 8.19
C ALA A 5 -6.53 1.31 9.02
N LEU A 6 -6.03 1.07 10.23
CA LEU A 6 -6.58 0.05 11.12
C LEU A 6 -8.02 0.36 11.53
N SER A 7 -8.38 1.65 11.67
CA SER A 7 -9.76 2.05 11.98
C SER A 7 -10.74 1.71 10.86
N GLN A 8 -10.24 1.42 9.66
CA GLN A 8 -11.05 1.12 8.49
C GLN A 8 -11.23 -0.39 8.25
N GLU A 9 -10.66 -1.23 9.08
CA GLU A 9 -10.74 -2.70 8.91
C GLU A 9 -12.20 -3.15 8.75
N GLY A 10 -12.45 -3.98 7.73
CA GLY A 10 -13.78 -4.48 7.42
C GLY A 10 -14.58 -3.61 6.45
N SER A 11 -14.10 -2.41 6.14
CA SER A 11 -14.81 -1.50 5.20
C SER A 11 -14.70 -1.98 3.76
N GLY A 12 -15.74 -1.71 2.97
CA GLY A 12 -15.69 -1.84 1.52
C GLY A 12 -15.00 -0.65 0.87
N GLY A 13 -14.93 -0.66 -0.47
CA GLY A 13 -14.08 0.27 -1.21
C GLY A 13 -14.68 1.61 -1.58
N GLN A 14 -16.01 1.78 -1.45
CA GLN A 14 -16.70 2.96 -2.02
C GLN A 14 -16.15 4.29 -1.49
N THR A 15 -15.85 4.39 -0.20
CA THR A 15 -15.28 5.60 0.39
C THR A 15 -14.00 6.00 -0.34
N TYR A 16 -13.16 5.04 -0.69
CA TYR A 16 -11.81 5.30 -1.19
C TYR A 16 -11.79 5.56 -2.69
N TRP A 17 -12.47 4.73 -3.49
CA TRP A 17 -12.47 4.97 -4.91
C TRP A 17 -13.32 6.20 -5.29
N SER A 18 -14.40 6.49 -4.55
CA SER A 18 -15.19 7.71 -4.79
C SER A 18 -14.44 8.97 -4.37
N TRP A 19 -13.72 8.93 -3.24
CA TRP A 19 -12.85 10.03 -2.84
C TRP A 19 -11.80 10.35 -3.90
N TYR A 20 -11.23 9.29 -4.51
CA TYR A 20 -10.23 9.48 -5.56
C TYR A 20 -10.81 10.15 -6.80
N GLY A 21 -12.08 9.99 -7.08
CA GLY A 21 -12.78 10.62 -8.20
C GLY A 21 -13.44 9.64 -9.17
N PHE A 22 -13.47 8.34 -8.84
CA PHE A 22 -14.15 7.36 -9.68
C PHE A 22 -15.65 7.33 -9.38
N ASN A 23 -16.46 7.10 -10.43
CA ASN A 23 -17.92 7.04 -10.31
C ASN A 23 -18.46 5.63 -10.13
N SER A 24 -17.61 4.63 -10.23
CA SER A 24 -17.96 3.22 -10.08
C SER A 24 -16.76 2.47 -9.54
N ARG A 25 -17.00 1.22 -9.13
CA ARG A 25 -15.96 0.39 -8.53
C ARG A 25 -14.80 0.16 -9.49
N VAL A 26 -13.60 0.36 -8.97
CA VAL A 26 -12.32 0.01 -9.61
C VAL A 26 -11.53 -0.87 -8.63
N ALA A 27 -10.39 -1.40 -9.05
CA ALA A 27 -9.43 -1.97 -8.10
C ALA A 27 -8.94 -0.85 -7.19
N TRP A 28 -9.17 -0.96 -5.89
CA TRP A 28 -9.07 0.19 -4.99
C TRP A 28 -8.00 0.08 -3.90
N CYS A 29 -7.06 -0.86 -4.05
CA CYS A 29 -5.95 -0.99 -3.08
C CYS A 29 -5.11 0.29 -2.99
N ALA A 30 -4.77 0.87 -4.14
CA ALA A 30 -4.01 2.12 -4.20
C ALA A 30 -4.84 3.33 -3.76
N CYS A 31 -6.13 3.36 -4.09
CA CYS A 31 -7.05 4.39 -3.60
C CYS A 31 -7.10 4.40 -2.07
N PHE A 32 -7.16 3.22 -1.46
CA PHE A 32 -7.18 3.09 0.00
C PHE A 32 -5.87 3.60 0.61
N ALA A 33 -4.72 3.18 0.09
CA ALA A 33 -3.43 3.63 0.59
C ALA A 33 -3.29 5.15 0.48
N SER A 34 -3.71 5.73 -0.65
CA SER A 34 -3.70 7.18 -0.86
C SER A 34 -4.62 7.89 0.12
N TRP A 35 -5.82 7.35 0.35
CA TRP A 35 -6.79 7.94 1.27
C TRP A 35 -6.23 7.98 2.70
N CYS A 36 -5.63 6.87 3.15
CA CYS A 36 -5.02 6.81 4.48
C CYS A 36 -3.87 7.82 4.61
N ALA A 37 -3.05 7.95 3.58
CA ALA A 37 -1.95 8.91 3.56
C ALA A 37 -2.48 10.36 3.58
N ASP A 38 -3.55 10.63 2.83
CA ASP A 38 -4.17 11.95 2.80
C ASP A 38 -4.71 12.34 4.18
N GLN A 39 -5.43 11.44 4.82
CA GLN A 39 -5.98 11.66 6.16
C GLN A 39 -4.87 11.92 7.20
N ALA A 40 -3.70 11.37 7.01
CA ALA A 40 -2.55 11.54 7.87
C ALA A 40 -1.68 12.77 7.51
N GLY A 41 -2.05 13.52 6.47
CA GLY A 41 -1.29 14.69 6.00
C GLY A 41 -0.03 14.34 5.22
N LEU A 42 0.16 13.09 4.82
CA LEU A 42 1.40 12.63 4.18
C LEU A 42 1.46 13.00 2.70
N ILE A 43 0.32 13.17 2.03
CA ILE A 43 0.30 13.65 0.65
C ILE A 43 0.74 15.11 0.61
N ASP A 44 0.17 15.95 1.46
CA ASP A 44 0.55 17.36 1.55
C ASP A 44 2.02 17.53 1.96
N ALA A 45 2.53 16.63 2.80
CA ALA A 45 3.93 16.63 3.21
C ALA A 45 4.90 16.14 2.14
N GLY A 46 4.38 15.61 1.01
CA GLY A 46 5.22 15.09 -0.07
C GLY A 46 5.88 13.75 0.22
N LEU A 47 5.34 12.98 1.18
CA LEU A 47 5.92 11.69 1.59
C LEU A 47 5.24 10.49 0.94
N VAL A 48 4.00 10.64 0.47
CA VAL A 48 3.24 9.62 -0.25
C VAL A 48 2.52 10.29 -1.42
N PRO A 49 2.50 9.67 -2.61
CA PRO A 49 1.75 10.23 -3.74
C PRO A 49 0.26 9.93 -3.63
N ARG A 50 -0.55 10.71 -4.33
CA ARG A 50 -1.94 10.36 -4.60
C ARG A 50 -1.96 9.50 -5.86
N PHE A 51 -2.26 8.22 -5.73
CA PHE A 51 -2.18 7.27 -6.84
C PHE A 51 -3.32 6.26 -6.80
N SER A 52 -3.73 5.79 -7.98
CA SER A 52 -4.75 4.75 -8.14
C SER A 52 -4.22 3.51 -8.86
N LEU A 53 -3.06 3.62 -9.51
CA LEU A 53 -2.35 2.49 -10.11
C LEU A 53 -1.09 2.22 -9.29
N CYS A 54 -0.89 0.96 -8.91
CA CYS A 54 0.26 0.58 -8.10
C CYS A 54 1.59 0.89 -8.79
N SER A 55 1.66 0.72 -10.12
CA SER A 55 2.86 1.06 -10.90
C SER A 55 3.21 2.55 -10.83
N ASP A 56 2.23 3.43 -10.76
CA ASP A 56 2.48 4.86 -10.59
C ASP A 56 3.07 5.16 -9.22
N GLY A 57 2.63 4.45 -8.19
CA GLY A 57 3.19 4.57 -6.85
C GLY A 57 4.66 4.15 -6.83
N VAL A 58 4.98 3.02 -7.44
CA VAL A 58 6.37 2.54 -7.54
C VAL A 58 7.24 3.57 -8.26
N ALA A 59 6.77 4.08 -9.41
CA ALA A 59 7.51 5.08 -10.18
C ALA A 59 7.77 6.35 -9.36
N TRP A 60 6.79 6.77 -8.57
CA TRP A 60 6.93 7.97 -7.74
C TRP A 60 8.04 7.78 -6.67
N PHE A 61 8.04 6.63 -5.96
CA PHE A 61 9.08 6.36 -4.98
C PHE A 61 10.45 6.21 -5.62
N HIS A 62 10.54 5.59 -6.80
CA HIS A 62 11.78 5.54 -7.56
C HIS A 62 12.30 6.94 -7.88
N SER A 63 11.44 7.84 -8.34
CA SER A 63 11.83 9.20 -8.71
C SER A 63 12.38 10.00 -7.53
N ARG A 64 12.03 9.60 -6.30
CA ARG A 64 12.47 10.25 -5.07
C ARG A 64 13.65 9.54 -4.41
N GLY A 65 14.15 8.46 -5.01
CA GLY A 65 15.21 7.64 -4.39
C GLY A 65 14.76 6.90 -3.15
N ARG A 66 13.46 6.62 -3.02
CA ARG A 66 12.84 6.00 -1.83
C ARG A 66 12.17 4.67 -2.12
N PHE A 67 12.43 4.07 -3.27
CA PHE A 67 11.98 2.71 -3.55
C PHE A 67 13.07 1.72 -3.19
N MET A 68 12.70 0.70 -2.42
CA MET A 68 13.60 -0.37 -1.99
C MET A 68 13.11 -1.70 -2.55
N ASP A 69 14.03 -2.55 -2.99
CA ASP A 69 13.69 -3.89 -3.48
C ASP A 69 13.27 -4.82 -2.35
N SER A 70 12.93 -6.06 -2.69
CA SER A 70 12.38 -7.03 -1.75
C SER A 70 13.37 -7.50 -0.68
N SER A 71 14.65 -7.18 -0.79
CA SER A 71 15.65 -7.50 0.23
C SER A 71 15.62 -6.52 1.42
N TYR A 72 14.99 -5.37 1.25
CA TYR A 72 14.84 -4.39 2.31
C TYR A 72 13.92 -4.90 3.40
N VAL A 73 14.27 -4.66 4.66
CA VAL A 73 13.38 -4.96 5.80
C VAL A 73 12.60 -3.69 6.11
N PRO A 74 11.27 -3.69 5.86
CA PRO A 74 10.51 -2.46 5.99
C PRO A 74 10.30 -2.02 7.43
N ALA A 75 10.01 -0.74 7.59
CA ALA A 75 9.59 -0.16 8.86
C ALA A 75 8.06 0.03 8.88
N PRO A 76 7.44 0.08 10.06
CA PRO A 76 6.02 0.42 10.15
C PRO A 76 5.73 1.76 9.45
N GLY A 77 4.68 1.78 8.63
CA GLY A 77 4.30 2.95 7.84
C GLY A 77 4.85 2.98 6.42
N ASP A 78 5.77 2.09 6.06
CA ASP A 78 6.18 1.93 4.67
C ASP A 78 5.05 1.35 3.84
N LEU A 79 5.07 1.59 2.53
CA LEU A 79 4.17 0.90 1.60
C LEU A 79 4.85 -0.34 1.06
N ILE A 80 4.08 -1.42 0.90
CA ILE A 80 4.54 -2.68 0.34
C ILE A 80 3.82 -2.93 -0.99
N PHE A 81 4.58 -3.25 -2.03
CA PHE A 81 4.05 -3.49 -3.37
C PHE A 81 4.23 -4.96 -3.74
N PHE A 82 3.24 -5.51 -4.42
CA PHE A 82 3.20 -6.94 -4.77
C PHE A 82 3.07 -7.15 -6.27
N ASP A 83 3.68 -8.22 -6.73
CA ASP A 83 3.53 -8.79 -8.06
C ASP A 83 3.07 -10.25 -7.89
N TRP A 84 1.76 -10.44 -7.80
CA TRP A 84 1.20 -11.77 -7.53
C TRP A 84 1.49 -12.76 -8.66
N GLY A 85 1.56 -12.29 -9.90
CA GLY A 85 1.78 -13.12 -11.06
C GLY A 85 3.24 -13.42 -11.37
N HIS A 86 4.19 -12.79 -10.66
CA HIS A 86 5.62 -12.90 -10.90
C HIS A 86 6.01 -12.58 -12.35
N ASP A 87 5.34 -11.62 -12.96
CA ASP A 87 5.49 -11.27 -14.39
C ASP A 87 5.99 -9.83 -14.60
N GLY A 88 6.38 -9.14 -13.52
CA GLY A 88 6.84 -7.76 -13.57
C GLY A 88 5.72 -6.72 -13.47
N SER A 89 4.46 -7.15 -13.39
CA SER A 89 3.31 -6.26 -13.21
C SER A 89 3.00 -6.09 -11.73
N ILE A 90 3.10 -4.84 -11.24
CA ILE A 90 2.76 -4.53 -9.86
C ILE A 90 1.23 -4.41 -9.77
N ASN A 91 0.59 -5.30 -9.03
CA ASN A 91 -0.88 -5.40 -8.99
C ASN A 91 -1.52 -5.24 -7.63
N HIS A 92 -0.73 -4.96 -6.59
CA HIS A 92 -1.30 -4.72 -5.26
C HIS A 92 -0.38 -3.85 -4.43
N VAL A 93 -0.94 -3.15 -3.46
CA VAL A 93 -0.20 -2.33 -2.49
C VAL A 93 -0.88 -2.43 -1.12
N GLY A 94 -0.07 -2.42 -0.07
CA GLY A 94 -0.53 -2.39 1.30
C GLY A 94 0.29 -1.43 2.14
N ILE A 95 -0.11 -1.27 3.39
CA ILE A 95 0.58 -0.46 4.39
C ILE A 95 1.20 -1.42 5.39
N VAL A 96 2.51 -1.30 5.62
CA VAL A 96 3.22 -2.11 6.61
C VAL A 96 2.84 -1.63 8.01
N THR A 97 2.35 -2.53 8.84
CA THR A 97 2.00 -2.23 10.24
C THR A 97 3.10 -2.63 11.21
N SER A 98 3.75 -3.76 10.96
CA SER A 98 4.86 -4.24 11.79
C SER A 98 5.66 -5.32 11.07
N VAL A 99 6.83 -5.63 11.63
CA VAL A 99 7.68 -6.74 11.17
C VAL A 99 8.13 -7.49 12.42
N SER A 100 7.97 -8.81 12.43
CA SER A 100 8.49 -9.66 13.49
C SER A 100 8.60 -11.11 13.03
N ASP A 101 9.59 -11.82 13.57
CA ASP A 101 9.77 -13.25 13.35
C ASP A 101 9.80 -13.66 11.87
N GLY A 102 10.44 -12.84 11.03
CA GLY A 102 10.58 -13.12 9.59
C GLY A 102 9.30 -12.86 8.79
N LYS A 103 8.32 -12.17 9.36
CA LYS A 103 7.07 -11.82 8.69
C LYS A 103 6.86 -10.32 8.65
N VAL A 104 6.23 -9.86 7.57
CA VAL A 104 5.70 -8.49 7.45
C VAL A 104 4.18 -8.55 7.62
N TYR A 105 3.68 -7.70 8.50
CA TYR A 105 2.24 -7.55 8.78
C TYR A 105 1.74 -6.29 8.09
N THR A 106 0.57 -6.38 7.47
CA THR A 106 0.03 -5.31 6.64
C THR A 106 -1.42 -5.01 6.98
N ILE A 107 -1.89 -3.85 6.51
CA ILE A 107 -3.31 -3.55 6.32
C ILE A 107 -3.50 -3.11 4.88
N GLU A 108 -4.49 -3.68 4.19
CA GLU A 108 -4.65 -3.55 2.75
C GLU A 108 -6.09 -3.29 2.38
N GLY A 109 -6.29 -2.38 1.41
CA GLY A 109 -7.58 -2.22 0.76
C GLY A 109 -7.75 -3.25 -0.36
N ASN A 110 -8.99 -3.57 -0.68
CA ASN A 110 -9.34 -4.52 -1.74
C ASN A 110 -8.71 -5.92 -1.56
N SER A 111 -8.54 -6.34 -0.32
CA SER A 111 -8.16 -7.70 0.00
C SER A 111 -9.47 -8.48 0.20
N THR A 112 -9.86 -9.31 -0.79
CA THR A 112 -11.20 -9.89 -0.91
C THR A 112 -12.31 -8.82 -0.79
N ASP A 113 -12.12 -7.72 -1.50
CA ASP A 113 -13.06 -6.60 -1.62
C ASP A 113 -13.38 -5.91 -0.28
N MET A 114 -12.43 -5.92 0.65
CA MET A 114 -12.55 -5.17 1.91
C MET A 114 -11.19 -4.77 2.44
N VAL A 115 -11.17 -3.91 3.46
CA VAL A 115 -9.97 -3.57 4.20
C VAL A 115 -9.67 -4.70 5.17
N ARG A 116 -8.48 -5.32 5.03
CA ARG A 116 -8.09 -6.49 5.84
C ARG A 116 -6.64 -6.41 6.28
N ARG A 117 -6.38 -7.00 7.44
CA ARG A 117 -5.00 -7.26 7.88
C ARG A 117 -4.53 -8.59 7.29
N ASN A 118 -3.29 -8.59 6.80
CA ASN A 118 -2.64 -9.78 6.26
C ASN A 118 -1.22 -9.89 6.81
N ASP A 119 -0.58 -11.02 6.55
CA ASP A 119 0.84 -11.19 6.81
C ASP A 119 1.48 -12.04 5.72
N TYR A 120 2.78 -11.85 5.56
CA TYR A 120 3.57 -12.55 4.54
C TYR A 120 4.96 -12.83 5.08
N SER A 121 5.59 -13.90 4.59
CA SER A 121 7.02 -14.09 4.81
C SER A 121 7.80 -12.92 4.18
N LEU A 122 8.80 -12.40 4.87
CA LEU A 122 9.71 -11.40 4.29
C LEU A 122 10.41 -11.92 3.03
N ASN A 123 10.50 -13.25 2.87
CA ASN A 123 11.11 -13.89 1.70
C ASN A 123 10.10 -14.24 0.62
N SER A 124 8.85 -13.82 0.74
CA SER A 124 7.82 -14.11 -0.28
C SER A 124 8.24 -13.58 -1.64
N SER A 125 8.20 -14.43 -2.65
CA SER A 125 8.51 -14.04 -4.03
C SER A 125 7.45 -13.11 -4.65
N SER A 126 6.30 -12.97 -4.02
CA SER A 126 5.25 -12.04 -4.46
C SER A 126 5.51 -10.59 -4.05
N ILE A 127 6.43 -10.35 -3.13
CA ILE A 127 6.79 -8.98 -2.74
C ILE A 127 7.68 -8.39 -3.83
N TYR A 128 7.22 -7.30 -4.45
CA TYR A 128 7.97 -6.58 -5.48
C TYR A 128 8.99 -5.62 -4.85
N GLY A 129 8.57 -4.91 -3.82
CA GLY A 129 9.43 -3.95 -3.11
C GLY A 129 8.62 -3.04 -2.22
N TYR A 130 9.27 -1.96 -1.76
CA TYR A 130 8.72 -1.08 -0.74
C TYR A 130 8.93 0.38 -1.10
N GLY A 131 7.95 1.22 -0.75
CA GLY A 131 8.09 2.66 -0.74
C GLY A 131 8.38 3.13 0.67
N VAL A 132 9.53 3.78 0.86
CA VAL A 132 9.96 4.28 2.18
C VAL A 132 9.29 5.61 2.46
N VAL A 133 8.46 5.66 3.49
CA VAL A 133 7.65 6.84 3.84
C VAL A 133 8.31 7.69 4.91
N GLY A 134 8.91 7.05 5.91
CA GLY A 134 9.53 7.72 7.05
C GLY A 134 10.97 8.16 6.90
#